data_e655878dfe628c4cbc2f349954bc3ae3
#
_entry.id   e655878dfe628c4cbc2f349954bc3ae3
#
_cell.length_a   1.000
_cell.length_b   1.000
_cell.length_c   1.000
_cell.angle_alpha   90.00
_cell.angle_beta   90.00
_cell.angle_gamma   90.00
#
_symmetry.space_group_name_H-M   'P 1'
#
loop_
_entity.id
_entity.type
_entity.pdbx_description
1 polymer ?
#
loop_
_entity_poly.entity_id
_entity_poly.type
_entity_poly.pdbx_seq_one_letter_code
_entity_poly.pdbx_strand_id
1 'polypeptide(L)'
;GIDSTVIRNPLTQQPYIPGSSLKGKLRCLLERTLDKTFDHPGGSGVYRHECTDPTCHVCRLFGSSAATRNGEEDNLPARIMVRDAHLTPESLGKLEKVEGGLPFTEWKTENGLDRITCAANPRQIERVPAGAEFAFEMVYSVEATDSLSEDLSHVIEMLALLEDDALGGGGSRGNGRISVLFDKAVFRPRDYYLGKEEETVRELGIAPSSAGKLPGEALAVFAR
;
A
#
# COMPACT_ATOMS: atom_id res chain seq x y z
N GLY A 1 2.02 16.50 -24.93
CA GLY A 1 1.36 16.29 -23.63
C GLY A 1 2.22 15.46 -22.67
N ILE A 2 1.77 15.32 -21.43
CA ILE A 2 2.44 14.45 -20.43
C ILE A 2 1.93 13.02 -20.65
N ASP A 3 2.84 12.05 -20.83
CA ASP A 3 2.48 10.66 -21.13
C ASP A 3 1.96 9.93 -19.87
N SER A 4 2.39 10.35 -18.68
CA SER A 4 1.94 9.81 -17.40
C SER A 4 1.85 10.93 -16.36
N THR A 5 0.69 11.07 -15.75
CA THR A 5 0.40 12.10 -14.75
C THR A 5 0.29 11.50 -13.35
N VAL A 6 0.61 12.30 -12.33
CA VAL A 6 0.42 11.96 -10.92
C VAL A 6 -1.05 12.15 -10.52
N ILE A 7 -1.56 11.25 -9.70
CA ILE A 7 -2.90 11.35 -9.12
C ILE A 7 -2.93 12.49 -8.10
N ARG A 8 -3.93 13.38 -8.24
CA ARG A 8 -4.06 14.60 -7.44
C ARG A 8 -5.45 14.74 -6.86
N ASN A 9 -5.52 15.33 -5.70
CA ASN A 9 -6.78 15.79 -5.15
C ASN A 9 -7.32 16.94 -6.04
N PRO A 10 -8.55 16.85 -6.56
CA PRO A 10 -9.10 17.85 -7.49
C PRO A 10 -9.29 19.24 -6.87
N LEU A 11 -9.44 19.34 -5.55
CA LEU A 11 -9.64 20.61 -4.86
C LEU A 11 -8.31 21.29 -4.52
N THR A 12 -7.35 20.54 -4.00
CA THR A 12 -6.08 21.09 -3.51
C THR A 12 -4.95 21.00 -4.51
N GLN A 13 -5.11 20.21 -5.58
CA GLN A 13 -4.08 19.88 -6.56
C GLN A 13 -2.85 19.16 -5.97
N GLN A 14 -2.93 18.76 -4.72
CA GLN A 14 -1.87 18.03 -4.04
C GLN A 14 -1.83 16.57 -4.48
N PRO A 15 -0.66 15.99 -4.74
CA PRO A 15 -0.51 14.58 -5.02
C PRO A 15 -0.81 13.74 -3.76
N TYR A 16 -1.39 12.57 -3.97
CA TYR A 16 -1.60 11.60 -2.90
C TYR A 16 -1.40 10.18 -3.45
N ILE A 17 -1.16 9.25 -2.54
CA ILE A 17 -1.09 7.83 -2.89
C ILE A 17 -2.47 7.21 -2.59
N PRO A 18 -3.22 6.76 -3.61
CA PRO A 18 -4.50 6.10 -3.37
C PRO A 18 -4.34 4.84 -2.52
N GLY A 19 -5.17 4.69 -1.51
CA GLY A 19 -5.20 3.49 -0.67
C GLY A 19 -5.46 2.23 -1.47
N SER A 20 -6.27 2.32 -2.53
CA SER A 20 -6.51 1.22 -3.47
C SER A 20 -5.24 0.77 -4.21
N SER A 21 -4.38 1.70 -4.62
CA SER A 21 -3.11 1.39 -5.28
C SER A 21 -2.16 0.67 -4.33
N LEU A 22 -2.03 1.19 -3.11
CA LEU A 22 -1.19 0.59 -2.08
C LEU A 22 -1.73 -0.78 -1.66
N LYS A 23 -3.04 -0.89 -1.38
CA LYS A 23 -3.69 -2.17 -1.03
C LYS A 23 -3.51 -3.21 -2.14
N GLY A 24 -3.70 -2.83 -3.40
CA GLY A 24 -3.52 -3.74 -4.55
C GLY A 24 -2.08 -4.22 -4.71
N LYS A 25 -1.11 -3.33 -4.48
CA LYS A 25 0.32 -3.68 -4.53
C LYS A 25 0.69 -4.64 -3.40
N LEU A 26 0.26 -4.38 -2.17
CA LEU A 26 0.49 -5.27 -1.02
C LEU A 26 -0.13 -6.64 -1.23
N ARG A 27 -1.37 -6.71 -1.76
CA ARG A 27 -2.01 -7.97 -2.13
C ARG A 27 -1.16 -8.76 -3.13
N CYS A 28 -0.72 -8.11 -4.20
CA CYS A 28 0.10 -8.75 -5.23
C CYS A 28 1.43 -9.29 -4.66
N LEU A 29 2.06 -8.59 -3.73
CA LEU A 29 3.27 -9.04 -3.05
C LEU A 29 2.98 -10.30 -2.23
N LEU A 30 1.91 -10.31 -1.41
CA LEU A 30 1.55 -11.48 -0.61
C LEU A 30 1.16 -12.68 -1.47
N GLU A 31 0.39 -12.47 -2.55
CA GLU A 31 0.03 -13.52 -3.49
C GLU A 31 1.27 -14.22 -4.06
N ARG A 32 2.30 -13.44 -4.41
CA ARG A 32 3.56 -13.96 -4.94
C ARG A 32 4.41 -14.65 -3.88
N THR A 33 4.51 -14.08 -2.70
CA THR A 33 5.27 -14.66 -1.58
C THR A 33 4.70 -16.01 -1.15
N LEU A 34 3.37 -16.14 -1.18
CA LEU A 34 2.68 -17.39 -0.83
C LEU A 34 2.43 -18.33 -2.03
N ASP A 35 3.05 -18.05 -3.18
CA ASP A 35 2.95 -18.83 -4.41
C ASP A 35 1.48 -19.15 -4.80
N LYS A 36 0.61 -18.14 -4.71
CA LYS A 36 -0.81 -18.30 -5.04
C LYS A 36 -1.04 -18.32 -6.54
N THR A 37 -2.00 -19.15 -6.99
CA THR A 37 -2.43 -19.16 -8.39
C THR A 37 -3.24 -17.90 -8.73
N PHE A 38 -3.03 -17.35 -9.93
CA PHE A 38 -3.78 -16.20 -10.45
C PHE A 38 -4.85 -16.70 -11.42
N ASP A 39 -5.87 -17.36 -10.88
CA ASP A 39 -6.92 -18.07 -11.65
C ASP A 39 -8.25 -17.34 -11.69
N HIS A 40 -8.42 -16.28 -10.90
CA HIS A 40 -9.66 -15.49 -10.88
C HIS A 40 -9.54 -14.26 -11.80
N PRO A 41 -10.40 -14.17 -12.85
CA PRO A 41 -10.41 -13.01 -13.74
C PRO A 41 -11.08 -11.81 -13.06
N GLY A 42 -10.33 -10.74 -12.86
CA GLY A 42 -10.81 -9.47 -12.31
C GLY A 42 -11.39 -8.50 -13.34
N GLY A 43 -11.66 -8.96 -14.56
CA GLY A 43 -12.07 -8.13 -15.69
C GLY A 43 -10.89 -7.45 -16.42
N SER A 44 -11.10 -7.03 -17.66
CA SER A 44 -10.09 -6.30 -18.48
C SER A 44 -8.72 -6.95 -18.57
N GLY A 45 -8.64 -8.29 -18.49
CA GLY A 45 -7.36 -9.02 -18.55
C GLY A 45 -6.54 -9.01 -17.26
N VAL A 46 -7.13 -8.57 -16.15
CA VAL A 46 -6.50 -8.64 -14.82
C VAL A 46 -6.83 -9.99 -14.19
N TYR A 47 -5.81 -10.69 -13.69
CA TYR A 47 -5.95 -11.94 -12.96
C TYR A 47 -5.40 -11.76 -11.54
N ARG A 48 -6.06 -12.40 -10.56
CA ARG A 48 -5.66 -12.38 -9.15
C ARG A 48 -6.03 -13.70 -8.49
N HIS A 49 -5.53 -13.92 -7.28
CA HIS A 49 -5.98 -15.01 -6.44
C HIS A 49 -7.28 -14.62 -5.71
N GLU A 50 -8.32 -15.42 -5.84
CA GLU A 50 -9.53 -15.34 -5.00
C GLU A 50 -10.03 -16.74 -4.67
N CYS A 51 -10.36 -16.96 -3.40
CA CYS A 51 -10.97 -18.20 -2.92
C CYS A 51 -11.94 -17.89 -1.75
N THR A 52 -12.77 -18.87 -1.40
CA THR A 52 -13.72 -18.80 -0.28
C THR A 52 -13.17 -19.43 0.99
N ASP A 53 -11.92 -19.90 0.99
CA ASP A 53 -11.28 -20.51 2.15
C ASP A 53 -10.97 -19.44 3.22
N PRO A 54 -11.60 -19.48 4.41
CA PRO A 54 -11.39 -18.51 5.48
C PRO A 54 -9.98 -18.58 6.09
N THR A 55 -9.25 -19.67 5.84
CA THR A 55 -7.87 -19.84 6.30
C THR A 55 -6.85 -19.26 5.31
N CYS A 56 -7.29 -18.88 4.11
CA CYS A 56 -6.41 -18.27 3.12
C CYS A 56 -5.95 -16.89 3.58
N HIS A 57 -4.66 -16.70 3.85
CA HIS A 57 -4.06 -15.45 4.34
C HIS A 57 -4.34 -14.25 3.41
N VAL A 58 -4.28 -14.46 2.08
CA VAL A 58 -4.56 -13.40 1.11
C VAL A 58 -6.02 -12.98 1.17
N CYS A 59 -6.96 -13.94 1.05
CA CYS A 59 -8.38 -13.64 1.01
C CYS A 59 -8.92 -13.17 2.36
N ARG A 60 -8.38 -13.66 3.47
CA ARG A 60 -8.69 -13.19 4.82
C ARG A 60 -8.26 -11.73 5.04
N LEU A 61 -7.06 -11.34 4.60
CA LEU A 61 -6.57 -9.97 4.74
C LEU A 61 -7.24 -9.00 3.78
N PHE A 62 -7.27 -9.33 2.49
CA PHE A 62 -7.66 -8.39 1.44
C PHE A 62 -9.12 -8.49 1.02
N GLY A 63 -9.81 -9.52 1.45
CA GLY A 63 -11.17 -9.84 1.04
C GLY A 63 -11.23 -10.68 -0.24
N SER A 64 -12.35 -11.37 -0.42
CA SER A 64 -12.69 -12.11 -1.62
C SER A 64 -14.16 -11.90 -1.96
N SER A 65 -14.43 -11.71 -3.24
CA SER A 65 -15.79 -11.64 -3.82
C SER A 65 -16.01 -12.77 -4.83
N ALA A 66 -15.31 -13.89 -4.64
CA ALA A 66 -15.44 -15.03 -5.52
C ALA A 66 -16.87 -15.56 -5.47
N ALA A 67 -17.64 -15.28 -6.51
CA ALA A 67 -18.94 -15.90 -6.69
C ALA A 67 -18.72 -17.41 -6.84
N THR A 68 -19.32 -18.21 -5.97
CA THR A 68 -19.29 -19.65 -6.10
C THR A 68 -20.03 -20.07 -7.36
N ARG A 69 -19.53 -21.11 -8.05
CA ARG A 69 -20.16 -21.69 -9.24
C ARG A 69 -21.59 -22.16 -9.00
N ASN A 70 -22.01 -22.25 -7.75
CA ASN A 70 -23.32 -22.80 -7.33
C ASN A 70 -24.32 -21.72 -6.85
N GLY A 71 -24.03 -20.44 -6.97
CA GLY A 71 -24.94 -19.35 -6.60
C GLY A 71 -25.01 -19.02 -5.11
N GLU A 72 -24.21 -19.64 -4.27
CA GLU A 72 -23.97 -19.21 -2.89
C GLU A 72 -22.87 -18.16 -2.89
N GLU A 73 -23.19 -16.95 -2.41
CA GLU A 73 -22.24 -15.83 -2.31
C GLU A 73 -21.46 -15.94 -0.99
N ASP A 74 -20.37 -16.69 -1.00
CA ASP A 74 -19.41 -16.75 0.11
C ASP A 74 -18.37 -15.62 -0.03
N ASN A 75 -18.79 -14.40 0.25
CA ASN A 75 -17.89 -13.25 0.29
C ASN A 75 -17.09 -13.25 1.60
N LEU A 76 -15.77 -13.09 1.51
CA LEU A 76 -14.90 -12.85 2.65
C LEU A 76 -14.63 -11.36 2.79
N PRO A 77 -15.12 -10.69 3.85
CA PRO A 77 -14.78 -9.27 4.10
C PRO A 77 -13.28 -9.09 4.32
N ALA A 78 -12.74 -7.99 3.80
CA ALA A 78 -11.35 -7.65 4.04
C ALA A 78 -11.13 -7.23 5.50
N ARG A 79 -10.11 -7.78 6.16
CA ARG A 79 -9.70 -7.36 7.52
C ARG A 79 -8.83 -6.10 7.50
N ILE A 80 -8.16 -5.80 6.39
CA ILE A 80 -7.38 -4.57 6.27
C ILE A 80 -8.09 -3.50 5.44
N MET A 81 -8.02 -2.29 5.93
CA MET A 81 -8.41 -1.06 5.23
C MET A 81 -7.16 -0.19 5.10
N VAL A 82 -6.85 0.24 3.89
CA VAL A 82 -5.74 1.17 3.60
C VAL A 82 -6.35 2.48 3.16
N ARG A 83 -6.05 3.55 3.88
CA ARG A 83 -6.52 4.90 3.55
C ARG A 83 -5.64 5.54 2.50
N ASP A 84 -6.17 6.55 1.84
CA ASP A 84 -5.37 7.40 0.95
C ASP A 84 -4.28 8.10 1.77
N ALA A 85 -3.04 8.03 1.30
CA ALA A 85 -1.91 8.67 1.96
C ALA A 85 -1.67 10.05 1.36
N HIS A 86 -1.87 11.08 2.17
CA HIS A 86 -1.67 12.47 1.81
C HIS A 86 -0.28 12.95 2.21
N LEU A 87 0.23 13.97 1.50
CA LEU A 87 1.49 14.62 1.86
C LEU A 87 1.45 15.14 3.30
N THR A 88 2.56 14.96 4.01
CA THR A 88 2.74 15.58 5.32
C THR A 88 2.80 17.12 5.17
N PRO A 89 2.39 17.89 6.19
CA PRO A 89 2.50 19.37 6.15
C PRO A 89 3.92 19.86 5.86
N GLU A 90 4.91 19.11 6.34
CA GLU A 90 6.32 19.41 6.12
C GLU A 90 6.73 19.22 4.67
N SER A 91 6.31 18.12 4.05
CA SER A 91 6.53 17.85 2.63
C SER A 91 5.78 18.83 1.74
N LEU A 92 4.58 19.24 2.11
CA LEU A 92 3.84 20.29 1.41
C LEU A 92 4.65 21.59 1.32
N GLY A 93 5.16 22.07 2.45
CA GLY A 93 5.95 23.32 2.49
C GLY A 93 7.27 23.24 1.72
N LYS A 94 7.86 22.04 1.56
CA LYS A 94 9.03 21.80 0.73
C LYS A 94 8.66 21.79 -0.76
N LEU A 95 7.61 21.07 -1.13
CA LEU A 95 7.21 20.87 -2.52
C LEU A 95 6.55 22.08 -3.17
N GLU A 96 5.93 22.96 -2.42
CA GLU A 96 5.41 24.26 -2.92
C GLU A 96 6.51 25.15 -3.53
N LYS A 97 7.75 24.95 -3.09
CA LYS A 97 8.92 25.72 -3.53
C LYS A 97 9.65 25.10 -4.72
N VAL A 98 9.20 23.95 -5.21
CA VAL A 98 9.85 23.27 -6.32
C VAL A 98 9.44 23.92 -7.64
N GLU A 99 10.42 24.50 -8.32
CA GLU A 99 10.27 25.06 -9.67
C GLU A 99 10.52 23.95 -10.69
N GLY A 100 9.50 23.21 -11.10
CA GLY A 100 9.74 22.04 -11.95
C GLY A 100 8.60 21.64 -12.90
N GLY A 101 7.59 22.48 -13.04
CA GLY A 101 6.45 22.20 -13.92
C GLY A 101 5.11 22.38 -13.23
N LEU A 102 4.40 21.31 -12.89
CA LEU A 102 3.13 21.39 -12.16
C LEU A 102 3.39 21.53 -10.64
N PRO A 103 2.47 22.13 -9.89
CA PRO A 103 2.61 22.26 -8.44
C PRO A 103 2.89 20.92 -7.75
N PHE A 104 3.82 20.88 -6.79
CA PHE A 104 4.19 19.71 -5.98
C PHE A 104 4.85 18.55 -6.73
N THR A 105 5.17 18.69 -8.02
CA THR A 105 5.74 17.61 -8.83
C THR A 105 6.86 18.11 -9.73
N GLU A 106 7.61 17.19 -10.32
CA GLU A 106 8.63 17.47 -11.32
C GLU A 106 8.37 16.70 -12.60
N TRP A 107 8.89 17.21 -13.70
CA TRP A 107 8.94 16.49 -14.97
C TRP A 107 10.25 15.76 -15.13
N LYS A 108 10.16 14.46 -15.38
CA LYS A 108 11.29 13.64 -15.77
C LYS A 108 11.20 13.33 -17.26
N THR A 109 12.21 13.73 -18.01
CA THR A 109 12.33 13.35 -19.42
C THR A 109 13.01 12.00 -19.53
N GLU A 110 12.35 11.04 -20.16
CA GLU A 110 12.91 9.74 -20.52
C GLU A 110 13.06 9.67 -22.04
N ASN A 111 14.06 8.96 -22.53
CA ASN A 111 14.35 8.83 -23.95
C ASN A 111 14.27 7.38 -24.41
N GLY A 112 13.37 7.10 -25.36
CA GLY A 112 13.39 5.84 -26.09
C GLY A 112 14.29 5.99 -27.33
N LEU A 113 15.36 5.20 -27.41
CA LEU A 113 16.22 5.21 -28.60
C LEU A 113 15.81 4.11 -29.57
N ASP A 114 15.61 4.49 -30.82
CA ASP A 114 15.49 3.53 -31.92
C ASP A 114 16.80 2.77 -32.08
N ARG A 115 16.73 1.45 -32.13
CA ARG A 115 17.93 0.58 -32.13
C ARG A 115 18.61 0.51 -33.50
N ILE A 116 17.97 0.97 -34.55
CA ILE A 116 18.49 0.93 -35.93
C ILE A 116 19.04 2.31 -36.31
N THR A 117 18.25 3.36 -36.10
CA THR A 117 18.56 4.72 -36.56
C THR A 117 19.20 5.58 -35.49
N CYS A 118 19.23 5.11 -34.23
CA CYS A 118 19.61 5.88 -33.05
C CYS A 118 18.78 7.17 -32.83
N ALA A 119 17.63 7.28 -33.49
CA ALA A 119 16.74 8.40 -33.30
C ALA A 119 16.18 8.41 -31.87
N ALA A 120 16.16 9.60 -31.27
CA ALA A 120 15.63 9.81 -29.93
C ALA A 120 14.12 10.06 -29.99
N ASN A 121 13.36 9.38 -29.11
CA ASN A 121 11.94 9.63 -28.88
C ASN A 121 11.74 10.05 -27.42
N PRO A 122 11.85 11.36 -27.12
CA PRO A 122 11.69 11.87 -25.76
C PRO A 122 10.24 11.83 -25.34
N ARG A 123 10.00 11.44 -24.08
CA ARG A 123 8.70 11.45 -23.42
C ARG A 123 8.83 12.09 -22.05
N GLN A 124 7.80 12.77 -21.61
CA GLN A 124 7.75 13.43 -20.31
C GLN A 124 6.86 12.64 -19.35
N ILE A 125 7.41 12.35 -18.19
CA ILE A 125 6.72 11.69 -17.09
C ILE A 125 6.67 12.66 -15.91
N GLU A 126 5.49 12.83 -15.36
CA GLU A 126 5.31 13.55 -14.11
C GLU A 126 5.54 12.61 -12.93
N ARG A 127 6.27 13.07 -11.92
CA ARG A 127 6.47 12.33 -10.67
C ARG A 127 6.57 13.27 -9.46
N VAL A 128 6.31 12.74 -8.28
CA VAL A 128 6.61 13.42 -7.02
C VAL A 128 8.12 13.37 -6.79
N PRO A 129 8.77 14.49 -6.45
CA PRO A 129 10.21 14.51 -6.17
C PRO A 129 10.61 13.60 -5.02
N ALA A 130 11.84 13.10 -5.07
CA ALA A 130 12.39 12.28 -4.00
C ALA A 130 12.47 13.07 -2.68
N GLY A 131 12.25 12.40 -1.56
CA GLY A 131 12.23 13.02 -0.22
C GLY A 131 10.86 13.57 0.20
N ALA A 132 9.83 13.38 -0.62
CA ALA A 132 8.44 13.63 -0.22
C ALA A 132 7.96 12.55 0.75
N GLU A 133 7.25 12.98 1.80
CA GLU A 133 6.69 12.11 2.82
C GLU A 133 5.17 12.15 2.77
N PHE A 134 4.56 10.96 2.89
CA PHE A 134 3.12 10.78 2.90
C PHE A 134 2.67 10.16 4.21
N ALA A 135 1.63 10.72 4.82
CA ALA A 135 1.00 10.14 6.00
C ALA A 135 0.23 8.88 5.60
N PHE A 136 0.69 7.75 6.08
CA PHE A 136 0.13 6.43 5.80
C PHE A 136 -0.68 5.93 7.00
N GLU A 137 -1.87 5.42 6.75
CA GLU A 137 -2.72 4.80 7.76
C GLU A 137 -3.31 3.49 7.24
N MET A 138 -3.15 2.44 8.05
CA MET A 138 -3.78 1.15 7.83
C MET A 138 -4.58 0.74 9.06
N VAL A 139 -5.80 0.28 8.87
CA VAL A 139 -6.65 -0.27 9.92
C VAL A 139 -6.78 -1.77 9.72
N TYR A 140 -6.56 -2.54 10.78
CA TYR A 140 -6.81 -3.98 10.81
C TYR A 140 -7.98 -4.27 11.76
N SER A 141 -9.00 -4.98 11.26
CA SER A 141 -10.14 -5.42 12.06
C SER A 141 -9.84 -6.78 12.70
N VAL A 142 -9.74 -6.79 14.02
CA VAL A 142 -9.51 -8.01 14.80
C VAL A 142 -10.83 -8.76 14.96
N GLU A 143 -11.07 -9.78 14.13
CA GLU A 143 -12.25 -10.65 14.23
C GLU A 143 -11.97 -11.89 15.08
N ALA A 144 -10.74 -12.40 15.01
CA ALA A 144 -10.28 -13.55 15.78
C ALA A 144 -8.84 -13.28 16.27
N THR A 145 -8.60 -13.53 17.54
CA THR A 145 -7.29 -13.26 18.19
C THR A 145 -6.23 -14.29 17.80
N ASP A 146 -6.60 -15.49 17.45
CA ASP A 146 -5.71 -16.57 17.03
C ASP A 146 -4.99 -16.31 15.71
N SER A 147 -5.60 -15.55 14.80
CA SER A 147 -5.00 -15.18 13.51
C SER A 147 -4.29 -13.82 13.52
N LEU A 148 -4.40 -13.04 14.60
CA LEU A 148 -3.87 -11.67 14.67
C LEU A 148 -2.35 -11.61 14.46
N SER A 149 -1.60 -12.43 15.14
CA SER A 149 -0.12 -12.42 15.05
C SER A 149 0.37 -12.76 13.65
N GLU A 150 -0.25 -13.73 13.01
CA GLU A 150 0.10 -14.16 11.66
C GLU A 150 -0.27 -13.10 10.63
N ASP A 151 -1.48 -12.54 10.72
CA ASP A 151 -1.95 -11.48 9.82
C ASP A 151 -1.07 -10.23 9.89
N LEU A 152 -0.69 -9.80 11.10
CA LEU A 152 0.22 -8.67 11.29
C LEU A 152 1.64 -8.96 10.79
N SER A 153 2.13 -10.19 10.97
CA SER A 153 3.42 -10.60 10.42
C SER A 153 3.44 -10.48 8.89
N HIS A 154 2.39 -10.94 8.21
CA HIS A 154 2.26 -10.78 6.77
C HIS A 154 2.17 -9.31 6.34
N VAL A 155 1.46 -8.46 7.09
CA VAL A 155 1.41 -7.01 6.79
C VAL A 155 2.79 -6.39 6.85
N ILE A 156 3.57 -6.69 7.88
CA ILE A 156 4.93 -6.16 8.05
C ILE A 156 5.85 -6.69 6.95
N GLU A 157 5.77 -7.98 6.66
CA GLU A 157 6.56 -8.60 5.58
C GLU A 157 6.27 -7.97 4.22
N MET A 158 5.00 -7.75 3.88
CA MET A 158 4.62 -7.08 2.63
C MET A 158 5.15 -5.65 2.53
N LEU A 159 5.14 -4.90 3.64
CA LEU A 159 5.67 -3.54 3.66
C LEU A 159 7.19 -3.52 3.53
N ALA A 160 7.89 -4.49 4.14
CA ALA A 160 9.33 -4.65 3.94
C ALA A 160 9.68 -5.03 2.49
N LEU A 161 8.93 -5.95 1.88
CA LEU A 161 9.08 -6.30 0.47
C LEU A 161 8.80 -5.12 -0.47
N LEU A 162 7.87 -4.25 -0.09
CA LEU A 162 7.54 -3.06 -0.88
C LEU A 162 8.70 -2.04 -0.89
N GLU A 163 9.53 -1.98 0.16
CA GLU A 163 10.74 -1.13 0.18
C GLU A 163 11.80 -1.60 -0.84
N ASP A 164 11.84 -2.91 -1.12
CA ASP A 164 12.74 -3.52 -2.13
C ASP A 164 12.14 -3.54 -3.54
N ASP A 165 10.84 -3.30 -3.65
CA ASP A 165 10.11 -3.20 -4.92
C ASP A 165 9.87 -1.72 -5.28
N ALA A 166 8.79 -1.42 -6.00
CA ALA A 166 8.40 -0.08 -6.37
C ALA A 166 6.89 0.13 -6.29
N LEU A 167 6.49 1.31 -5.87
CA LEU A 167 5.10 1.78 -5.88
C LEU A 167 4.86 2.69 -7.08
N GLY A 168 3.81 2.41 -7.85
CA GLY A 168 3.46 3.17 -9.05
C GLY A 168 4.18 2.73 -10.32
N GLY A 169 4.21 3.60 -11.31
CA GLY A 169 4.74 3.30 -12.64
C GLY A 169 6.25 3.51 -12.75
N GLY A 170 6.88 2.78 -13.68
CA GLY A 170 8.29 2.99 -14.02
C GLY A 170 9.29 2.46 -12.96
N GLY A 171 8.91 1.51 -12.11
CA GLY A 171 9.78 0.95 -11.06
C GLY A 171 11.11 0.42 -11.59
N SER A 172 11.10 -0.33 -12.69
CA SER A 172 12.33 -0.84 -13.33
C SER A 172 13.26 0.26 -13.89
N ARG A 173 12.78 1.51 -13.92
CA ARG A 173 13.54 2.68 -14.38
C ARG A 173 13.86 3.69 -13.27
N GLY A 174 13.82 3.21 -12.02
CA GLY A 174 14.21 3.97 -10.83
C GLY A 174 13.15 4.92 -10.29
N ASN A 175 11.88 4.70 -10.61
CA ASN A 175 10.78 5.43 -9.98
C ASN A 175 10.13 4.58 -8.87
N GLY A 176 9.49 5.25 -7.91
CA GLY A 176 8.61 4.60 -6.95
C GLY A 176 9.30 3.84 -5.80
N ARG A 177 10.60 4.02 -5.59
CA ARG A 177 11.25 3.52 -4.38
C ARG A 177 10.70 4.28 -3.17
N ILE A 178 10.29 3.54 -2.15
CA ILE A 178 9.76 4.10 -0.91
C ILE A 178 10.49 3.51 0.30
N SER A 179 10.36 4.19 1.43
CA SER A 179 10.68 3.66 2.75
C SER A 179 9.48 3.87 3.65
N VAL A 180 9.20 2.93 4.52
CA VAL A 180 8.08 2.97 5.45
C VAL A 180 8.60 3.16 6.87
N LEU A 181 7.93 4.03 7.63
CA LEU A 181 8.19 4.22 9.05
C LEU A 181 6.87 4.06 9.81
N PHE A 182 6.84 3.18 10.78
CA PHE A 182 5.72 3.09 11.72
C PHE A 182 5.94 4.04 12.88
N ASP A 183 5.17 5.11 12.93
CA ASP A 183 5.24 6.07 14.03
C ASP A 183 4.56 5.51 15.27
N LYS A 184 3.36 5.00 15.13
CA LYS A 184 2.55 4.50 16.24
C LYS A 184 1.60 3.38 15.82
N ALA A 185 1.22 2.57 16.78
CA ALA A 185 0.10 1.64 16.70
C ALA A 185 -0.98 2.03 17.72
N VAL A 186 -2.23 1.96 17.31
CA VAL A 186 -3.38 2.28 18.16
C VAL A 186 -4.29 1.06 18.21
N PHE A 187 -4.60 0.60 19.40
CA PHE A 187 -5.57 -0.48 19.62
C PHE A 187 -6.83 0.08 20.27
N ARG A 188 -7.97 -0.18 19.65
CA ARG A 188 -9.30 0.21 20.12
C ARG A 188 -10.16 -1.02 20.33
N PRO A 189 -10.34 -1.47 21.59
CA PRO A 189 -11.24 -2.56 21.90
C PRO A 189 -12.71 -2.18 21.65
N ARG A 190 -13.60 -3.16 21.60
CA ARG A 190 -15.04 -2.92 21.44
C ARG A 190 -15.58 -1.93 22.49
N ASP A 191 -15.12 -2.05 23.73
CA ASP A 191 -15.60 -1.24 24.85
C ASP A 191 -15.14 0.23 24.76
N TYR A 192 -14.10 0.54 23.98
CA TYR A 192 -13.75 1.91 23.60
C TYR A 192 -14.92 2.62 22.90
N TYR A 193 -15.52 1.97 21.91
CA TYR A 193 -16.67 2.54 21.17
C TYR A 193 -17.97 2.62 21.99
N LEU A 194 -18.03 1.90 23.11
CA LEU A 194 -19.12 1.96 24.06
C LEU A 194 -18.85 2.97 25.20
N GLY A 195 -17.73 3.70 25.17
CA GLY A 195 -17.32 4.65 26.19
C GLY A 195 -16.95 4.04 27.55
N LYS A 196 -16.57 2.77 27.56
CA LYS A 196 -16.23 2.04 28.80
C LYS A 196 -14.73 1.83 29.00
N GLU A 197 -13.95 1.96 27.95
CA GLU A 197 -12.51 1.73 27.96
C GLU A 197 -11.82 2.77 27.07
N GLU A 198 -10.54 3.05 27.32
CA GLU A 198 -9.72 3.95 26.51
C GLU A 198 -8.95 3.19 25.44
N GLU A 199 -8.52 3.91 24.39
CA GLU A 199 -7.64 3.34 23.38
C GLU A 199 -6.23 3.14 23.95
N THR A 200 -5.52 2.12 23.49
CA THR A 200 -4.11 1.92 23.80
C THR A 200 -3.25 2.44 22.66
N VAL A 201 -2.36 3.38 22.96
CA VAL A 201 -1.42 3.94 21.98
C VAL A 201 -0.01 3.48 22.30
N ARG A 202 0.73 3.06 21.30
CA ARG A 202 2.16 2.71 21.38
C ARG A 202 2.93 3.46 20.31
N GLU A 203 3.91 4.23 20.75
CA GLU A 203 4.91 4.83 19.87
C GLU A 203 5.89 3.74 19.42
N LEU A 204 6.17 3.69 18.12
CA LEU A 204 6.98 2.64 17.52
C LEU A 204 8.32 3.16 16.98
N GLY A 205 8.30 4.12 16.05
CA GLY A 205 9.50 4.69 15.45
C GLY A 205 10.38 3.66 14.72
N ILE A 206 9.77 2.63 14.10
CA ILE A 206 10.49 1.50 13.49
C ILE A 206 10.15 1.34 12.01
N ALA A 207 11.14 0.89 11.23
CA ALA A 207 10.95 0.52 9.83
C ALA A 207 10.57 -0.98 9.70
N PRO A 208 9.74 -1.38 8.69
CA PRO A 208 9.38 -2.78 8.45
C PRO A 208 10.60 -3.68 8.20
N SER A 209 11.60 -3.19 7.48
CA SER A 209 12.85 -3.91 7.22
C SER A 209 13.64 -4.25 8.48
N SER A 210 13.48 -3.44 9.54
CA SER A 210 14.00 -3.71 10.87
C SER A 210 13.08 -4.64 11.65
N ALA A 211 11.81 -4.73 11.25
CA ALA A 211 10.75 -5.46 11.91
C ALA A 211 10.70 -6.95 11.55
N GLY A 212 11.48 -7.42 10.57
CA GLY A 212 11.73 -8.86 10.35
C GLY A 212 12.30 -9.54 11.60
N LYS A 213 12.48 -8.76 12.65
CA LYS A 213 12.80 -9.13 14.03
C LYS A 213 11.94 -8.28 14.99
N LEU A 214 10.69 -7.95 14.66
CA LEU A 214 9.81 -7.44 15.70
C LEU A 214 9.84 -8.49 16.83
N PRO A 215 10.40 -8.15 17.99
CA PRO A 215 10.33 -9.06 19.13
C PRO A 215 8.84 -9.38 19.30
N GLY A 216 8.53 -10.61 19.68
CA GLY A 216 7.16 -11.00 20.04
C GLY A 216 6.47 -10.03 21.00
N GLU A 217 7.23 -9.14 21.63
CA GLU A 217 6.80 -8.02 22.45
C GLU A 217 6.01 -6.93 21.67
N ALA A 218 6.33 -6.63 20.41
CA ALA A 218 5.55 -5.66 19.63
C ALA A 218 4.23 -6.26 19.16
N LEU A 219 4.18 -7.56 18.88
CA LEU A 219 2.96 -8.31 18.63
C LEU A 219 2.18 -8.61 19.92
N ALA A 220 2.86 -8.80 21.04
CA ALA A 220 2.26 -9.00 22.37
C ALA A 220 1.49 -7.78 22.89
N VAL A 221 1.69 -6.61 22.28
CA VAL A 221 0.87 -5.40 22.55
C VAL A 221 -0.57 -5.59 22.14
N PHE A 222 -0.81 -6.37 21.08
CA PHE A 222 -2.14 -6.63 20.51
C PHE A 222 -2.77 -7.93 21.04
N ALA A 223 -2.02 -8.73 21.81
CA ALA A 223 -2.45 -10.04 22.30
C ALA A 223 -2.91 -10.07 23.77
N ARG A 224 -3.12 -8.92 24.41
CA ARG A 224 -3.66 -8.81 25.78
C ARG A 224 -5.05 -8.28 25.80
#